data_7f0127030d88aa830f56ab4228e05830
#
_entry.id   7f0127030d88aa830f56ab4228e05830
#
_cell.length_a   1.000
_cell.length_b   1.000
_cell.length_c   1.000
_cell.angle_alpha   90.00
_cell.angle_beta   90.00
_cell.angle_gamma   90.00
#
_symmetry.space_group_name_H-M   'P 1'
#
loop_
_entity.id
_entity.type
_entity.pdbx_description
1 polymer ?
#
loop_
_entity_poly.entity_id
_entity_poly.type
_entity_poly.pdbx_seq_one_letter_code
_entity_poly.pdbx_strand_id
1 'polypeptide(L)'
;MQVTRQRILDHLYRERRATVKELANVLGMTPTGVRQHLAILEREGLVHGSEARGRVGRPAHVYSLSARGEALYPKNYDVLANMLIEELRALAGPEALQRVL
;
A
#
# COMPACT_ATOMS: atom_id res chain seq x y z
N MET A 1 -8.31 9.08 -8.39
CA MET A 1 -7.74 7.73 -8.54
C MET A 1 -8.71 6.72 -7.96
N GLN A 2 -8.73 5.53 -8.52
CA GLN A 2 -9.62 4.47 -8.06
C GLN A 2 -9.22 4.01 -6.66
N VAL A 3 -10.20 3.76 -5.79
CA VAL A 3 -9.96 3.49 -4.36
C VAL A 3 -9.08 2.26 -4.12
N THR A 4 -9.31 1.17 -4.87
CA THR A 4 -8.52 -0.06 -4.70
C THR A 4 -7.07 0.17 -5.04
N ARG A 5 -6.79 0.88 -6.13
CA ARG A 5 -5.42 1.20 -6.50
C ARG A 5 -4.74 2.10 -5.47
N GLN A 6 -5.49 3.03 -4.89
CA GLN A 6 -4.95 3.88 -3.82
C GLN A 6 -4.57 3.02 -2.60
N ARG A 7 -5.40 2.04 -2.24
CA ARG A 7 -5.09 1.14 -1.13
C ARG A 7 -3.83 0.31 -1.39
N ILE A 8 -3.63 -0.12 -2.64
CA ILE A 8 -2.42 -0.84 -3.03
C ILE A 8 -1.19 0.06 -2.84
N LEU A 9 -1.25 1.28 -3.34
CA LEU A 9 -0.16 2.24 -3.20
C LEU A 9 0.16 2.52 -1.74
N ASP A 10 -0.86 2.74 -0.92
CA ASP A 10 -0.69 3.00 0.51
C ASP A 10 -0.01 1.84 1.22
N HIS A 11 -0.41 0.61 0.90
CA HIS A 11 0.20 -0.58 1.48
C HIS A 11 1.67 -0.70 1.08
N LEU A 12 1.98 -0.49 -0.20
CA LEU A 12 3.35 -0.55 -0.69
C LEU A 12 4.21 0.57 -0.10
N TYR A 13 3.62 1.73 0.16
CA TYR A 13 4.34 2.81 0.82
C TYR A 13 4.72 2.44 2.25
N ARG A 14 3.79 1.84 3.00
CA ARG A 14 4.03 1.46 4.39
C ARG A 14 4.96 0.26 4.53
N GLU A 15 4.74 -0.77 3.72
CA GLU A 15 5.45 -2.05 3.86
C GLU A 15 6.68 -2.15 2.97
N ARG A 16 6.87 -1.20 2.08
CA ARG A 16 7.97 -1.10 1.11
C ARG A 16 7.84 -2.04 -0.07
N ARG A 17 7.40 -3.26 0.12
CA ARG A 17 7.17 -4.24 -0.95
C ARG A 17 6.11 -5.23 -0.51
N ALA A 18 5.49 -5.88 -1.49
CA ALA A 18 4.50 -6.92 -1.22
C ALA A 18 4.34 -7.83 -2.42
N THR A 19 3.97 -9.08 -2.16
CA THR A 19 3.59 -10.02 -3.22
C THR A 19 2.13 -9.83 -3.57
N VAL A 20 1.72 -10.40 -4.72
CA VAL A 20 0.29 -10.40 -5.10
C VAL A 20 -0.55 -11.08 -4.02
N LYS A 21 -0.05 -12.19 -3.45
CA LYS A 21 -0.77 -12.92 -2.41
C LYS A 21 -0.98 -12.07 -1.17
N GLU A 22 0.05 -11.35 -0.72
CA GLU A 22 -0.07 -10.46 0.43
C GLU A 22 -1.09 -9.36 0.18
N LEU A 23 -1.04 -8.74 -0.99
CA LEU A 23 -2.00 -7.68 -1.36
C LEU A 23 -3.42 -8.23 -1.44
N ALA A 24 -3.59 -9.43 -2.01
CA ALA A 24 -4.90 -10.06 -2.09
C ALA A 24 -5.49 -10.29 -0.70
N ASN A 25 -4.68 -10.78 0.23
CA ASN A 25 -5.12 -11.00 1.61
C ASN A 25 -5.50 -9.69 2.31
N VAL A 26 -4.66 -8.68 2.19
CA VAL A 26 -4.89 -7.39 2.85
C VAL A 26 -6.14 -6.69 2.31
N LEU A 27 -6.35 -6.77 0.99
CA LEU A 27 -7.45 -6.08 0.34
C LEU A 27 -8.75 -6.89 0.30
N GLY A 28 -8.69 -8.17 0.64
CA GLY A 28 -9.84 -9.05 0.52
C GLY A 28 -10.26 -9.28 -0.93
N MET A 29 -9.30 -9.36 -1.83
CA MET A 29 -9.52 -9.52 -3.26
C MET A 29 -8.88 -10.79 -3.77
N THR A 30 -9.28 -11.20 -4.98
CA THR A 30 -8.61 -12.32 -5.65
C THR A 30 -7.25 -11.88 -6.18
N PRO A 31 -6.29 -12.81 -6.29
CA PRO A 31 -4.99 -12.50 -6.91
C PRO A 31 -5.12 -11.96 -8.34
N THR A 32 -6.06 -12.48 -9.11
CA THR A 32 -6.31 -12.01 -10.48
C THR A 32 -6.72 -10.53 -10.49
N GLY A 33 -7.62 -10.14 -9.59
CA GLY A 33 -8.04 -8.75 -9.48
C GLY A 33 -6.89 -7.84 -9.08
N VAL A 34 -6.07 -8.29 -8.13
CA VAL A 34 -4.88 -7.53 -7.72
C VAL A 34 -3.91 -7.36 -8.89
N ARG A 35 -3.66 -8.43 -9.66
CA ARG A 35 -2.76 -8.35 -10.82
C ARG A 35 -3.24 -7.35 -11.86
N GLN A 36 -4.57 -7.27 -12.08
CA GLN A 36 -5.13 -6.31 -13.01
C GLN A 36 -4.85 -4.87 -12.58
N HIS A 37 -5.05 -4.57 -11.30
CA HIS A 37 -4.74 -3.24 -10.76
C HIS A 37 -3.25 -2.93 -10.81
N LEU A 38 -2.40 -3.91 -10.48
CA LEU A 38 -0.96 -3.74 -10.54
C LEU A 38 -0.47 -3.47 -11.97
N ALA A 39 -1.07 -4.13 -12.96
CA ALA A 39 -0.71 -3.91 -14.36
C ALA A 39 -1.00 -2.46 -14.78
N ILE A 40 -2.13 -1.91 -14.31
CA ILE A 40 -2.46 -0.52 -14.58
C ILE A 40 -1.46 0.42 -13.90
N LEU A 41 -1.13 0.15 -12.64
CA LEU A 41 -0.17 0.97 -11.89
C LEU A 41 1.24 0.90 -12.50
N GLU A 42 1.65 -0.26 -13.00
CA GLU A 42 2.93 -0.40 -13.71
C GLU A 42 2.93 0.44 -14.99
N ARG A 43 1.83 0.39 -15.74
CA ARG A 43 1.70 1.16 -16.97
C ARG A 43 1.75 2.67 -16.70
N GLU A 44 1.21 3.10 -15.56
CA GLU A 44 1.27 4.48 -15.14
C GLU A 44 2.65 4.87 -14.56
N GLY A 45 3.52 3.89 -14.37
CA GLY A 45 4.87 4.14 -13.84
C GLY A 45 4.92 4.35 -12.34
N LEU A 46 3.90 3.92 -11.61
CA LEU A 46 3.81 4.14 -10.15
C LEU A 46 4.36 2.99 -9.33
N VAL A 47 4.35 1.77 -9.89
CA VAL A 47 4.92 0.59 -9.24
C VAL A 47 5.80 -0.17 -10.22
N HIS A 48 6.70 -0.98 -9.70
CA HIS A 48 7.44 -1.93 -10.51
C HIS A 48 7.48 -3.28 -9.82
N GLY A 49 7.47 -4.34 -10.64
CA GLY A 49 7.60 -5.69 -10.17
C GLY A 49 9.02 -6.19 -10.36
N SER A 50 9.48 -7.01 -9.44
CA SER A 50 10.78 -7.66 -9.53
C SER A 50 10.66 -9.07 -8.97
N GLU A 51 11.58 -9.95 -9.36
CA GLU A 51 11.61 -11.29 -8.80
C GLU A 51 12.53 -11.32 -7.59
N ALA A 52 12.00 -11.79 -6.47
CA ALA A 52 12.80 -12.08 -5.29
C ALA A 52 12.97 -13.60 -5.21
N ARG A 53 14.16 -14.08 -4.93
CA ARG A 53 14.40 -15.51 -4.80
C ARG A 53 13.71 -16.01 -3.53
N GLY A 54 12.74 -16.90 -3.71
CA GLY A 54 12.08 -17.56 -2.61
C GLY A 54 12.93 -18.68 -2.03
N ARG A 55 12.52 -19.18 -0.88
CA ARG A 55 13.26 -20.19 -0.13
C ARG A 55 13.40 -21.55 -0.84
N VAL A 56 12.57 -21.85 -1.81
CA VAL A 56 12.49 -23.17 -2.44
C VAL A 56 12.67 -23.08 -3.95
N GLY A 57 13.52 -22.19 -4.40
CA GLY A 57 13.87 -22.12 -5.81
C GLY A 57 12.80 -21.54 -6.75
N ARG A 58 11.62 -21.16 -6.24
CA ARG A 58 10.62 -20.45 -7.03
C ARG A 58 10.74 -18.96 -6.76
N PRO A 59 11.06 -18.15 -7.78
CA PRO A 59 11.09 -16.71 -7.58
C PRO A 59 9.68 -16.20 -7.28
N ALA A 60 9.54 -15.43 -6.21
CA ALA A 60 8.31 -14.74 -5.91
C ALA A 60 8.31 -13.40 -6.63
N HIS A 61 7.19 -13.05 -7.26
CA HIS A 61 7.05 -11.74 -7.89
C HIS A 61 6.68 -10.72 -6.82
N VAL A 62 7.53 -9.72 -6.64
CA VAL A 62 7.40 -8.71 -5.58
C VAL A 62 7.21 -7.35 -6.21
N TYR A 63 6.26 -6.59 -5.71
CA TYR A 63 5.96 -5.24 -6.18
C TYR A 63 6.38 -4.20 -5.17
N SER A 64 6.84 -3.07 -5.66
CA SER A 64 7.22 -1.93 -4.83
C SER A 64 6.89 -0.63 -5.57
N LEU A 65 6.85 0.48 -4.83
CA LEU A 65 6.64 1.77 -5.45
C LEU A 65 7.89 2.18 -6.26
N SER A 66 7.66 2.76 -7.43
CA SER A 66 8.70 3.46 -8.16
C SER A 66 8.98 4.81 -7.50
N ALA A 67 10.02 5.50 -7.94
CA ALA A 67 10.28 6.87 -7.46
C ALA A 67 9.08 7.78 -7.72
N ARG A 68 8.42 7.60 -8.86
CA ARG A 68 7.21 8.36 -9.20
C ARG A 68 6.06 8.04 -8.28
N GLY A 69 5.89 6.75 -7.89
CA GLY A 69 4.88 6.34 -6.93
C GLY A 69 5.14 6.92 -5.55
N GLU A 70 6.39 6.91 -5.11
CA GLU A 70 6.76 7.49 -3.82
C GLU A 70 6.52 9.00 -3.78
N ALA A 71 6.69 9.68 -4.93
CA ALA A 71 6.47 11.12 -5.02
C ALA A 71 5.02 11.54 -4.78
N LEU A 72 4.07 10.60 -4.83
CA LEU A 72 2.67 10.89 -4.49
C LEU A 72 2.46 11.14 -2.99
N TYR A 73 3.43 10.78 -2.17
CA TYR A 73 3.34 10.91 -0.72
C TYR A 73 4.20 12.08 -0.23
N PRO A 74 3.72 12.85 0.76
CA PRO A 74 4.53 13.94 1.30
C PRO A 74 5.77 13.39 2.01
N LYS A 75 6.82 14.19 2.06
CA LYS A 75 8.12 13.80 2.60
C LYS A 75 8.06 13.29 4.04
N ASN A 76 7.15 13.78 4.86
CA ASN A 76 6.99 13.37 6.24
C ASN A 76 5.61 12.76 6.48
N TYR A 77 5.22 11.83 5.59
CA TYR A 77 3.88 11.24 5.61
C TYR A 77 3.53 10.63 6.97
N ASP A 78 4.44 9.85 7.55
CA ASP A 78 4.19 9.19 8.85
C ASP A 78 3.99 10.20 9.98
N VAL A 79 4.79 11.25 9.97
CA VAL A 79 4.67 12.33 10.96
C VAL A 79 3.33 13.05 10.82
N LEU A 80 2.94 13.36 9.58
CA LEU A 80 1.67 14.03 9.32
C LEU A 80 0.48 13.15 9.72
N ALA A 81 0.56 11.84 9.43
CA ALA A 81 -0.50 10.91 9.81
C ALA A 81 -0.64 10.83 11.33
N ASN A 82 0.46 10.76 12.05
CA ASN A 82 0.45 10.75 13.52
C ASN A 82 -0.11 12.05 14.09
N MET A 83 0.25 13.17 13.50
CA MET A 83 -0.29 14.46 13.93
C MET A 83 -1.80 14.53 13.75
N LEU A 84 -2.31 14.02 12.63
CA LEU A 84 -3.75 13.97 12.38
C LEU A 84 -4.47 13.08 13.38
N ILE A 85 -3.88 11.93 13.72
CA ILE A 85 -4.45 11.03 14.72
C ILE A 85 -4.51 11.71 16.08
N GLU A 86 -3.46 12.42 16.47
CA GLU A 86 -3.44 13.15 17.74
C GLU A 86 -4.50 14.25 17.77
N GLU A 87 -4.68 14.97 16.66
CA GLU A 87 -5.72 15.99 16.55
C GLU A 87 -7.11 15.40 16.70
N LEU A 88 -7.38 14.27 16.04
CA LEU A 88 -8.65 13.57 16.15
C LEU A 88 -8.89 13.10 17.57
N ARG A 89 -7.86 12.59 18.23
CA ARG A 89 -7.96 12.14 19.62
C ARG A 89 -8.30 13.31 20.56
N ALA A 90 -7.67 14.45 20.33
CA ALA A 90 -7.90 15.64 21.14
C ALA A 90 -9.32 16.18 20.98
N LEU A 91 -9.87 16.11 19.75
CA LEU A 91 -11.19 16.64 19.45
C LEU A 91 -12.32 15.70 19.85
N ALA A 92 -12.16 14.39 19.61
CA ALA A 92 -13.24 13.42 19.75
C ALA A 92 -13.09 12.48 20.94
N GLY A 93 -11.91 12.43 21.54
CA GLY A 93 -11.61 11.53 22.65
C GLY A 93 -11.20 10.12 22.17
N PRO A 94 -10.57 9.34 23.08
CA PRO A 94 -10.05 8.01 22.69
C PRO A 94 -11.11 7.03 22.24
N GLU A 95 -12.31 7.09 22.83
CA GLU A 95 -13.39 6.16 22.49
C GLU A 95 -13.87 6.34 21.05
N ALA A 96 -14.00 7.57 20.60
CA ALA A 96 -14.40 7.85 19.24
C ALA A 96 -13.37 7.34 18.23
N LEU A 97 -12.09 7.47 18.56
CA LEU A 97 -11.01 6.99 17.70
C LEU A 97 -11.02 5.47 17.61
N GLN A 98 -11.30 4.77 18.69
CA GLN A 98 -11.40 3.31 18.70
C GLN A 98 -12.51 2.80 17.80
N ARG A 99 -13.61 3.53 17.68
CA ARG A 99 -14.73 3.14 16.79
C ARG A 99 -14.39 3.29 15.32
N VAL A 100 -13.50 4.21 15.00
CA VAL A 100 -13.09 4.46 13.62
C VAL A 100 -12.06 3.45 13.16
N LEU A 101 -11.22 3.02 14.07
CA LEU A 101 -10.16 2.06 13.79
C LEU A 101 -10.64 0.63 13.94
#